data_b352f1d8922e786d0af61a6298474139
#
_entry.id   b352f1d8922e786d0af61a6298474139
#
_cell.length_a   1.000
_cell.length_b   1.000
_cell.length_c   1.000
_cell.angle_alpha   90.00
_cell.angle_beta   90.00
_cell.angle_gamma   90.00
#
_symmetry.space_group_name_H-M   'P 1'
#
loop_
_entity.id
_entity.type
_entity.pdbx_description
1 polymer ?
#
loop_
_entity_poly.entity_id
_entity_poly.type
_entity_poly.pdbx_seq_one_letter_code
_entity_poly.pdbx_strand_id
1 'polypeptide(L)'
;MRPNHRTIVAIVTQRSKKMSDYTIIGKRMPRVDSRAKVMGKAKYTADLKLPGMLVGKIKRSPYAHARIINIDTSKAEALPGVKSVVTGKDTEGVKWGVFPYTRDQQFIQTEKARYMGDEVAGVAAVDEETALKALDLIEVEYEELPAVFDPMEAMASDTELIHEDFPNNVNIHVNIDTGNVDENFEKAHYIREDTFTASEESYFHAEPYAVAARFDHEDCLEVWCPNGGPHMKSKPLSNSFKIPLHKVKIRKIAIGGAFGGRSEICPADYICALL
;
A
#
# COMPACT_ATOMS: atom_id res chain seq x y z
N MET A 1 25.08 -54.38 4.61
CA MET A 1 25.36 -53.77 3.27
C MET A 1 24.75 -52.39 3.27
N ARG A 2 25.56 -51.35 3.18
CA ARG A 2 25.06 -49.95 3.10
C ARG A 2 24.82 -49.61 1.62
N PRO A 3 23.70 -49.02 1.24
CA PRO A 3 23.49 -48.58 -0.14
C PRO A 3 24.36 -47.35 -0.44
N ASN A 4 25.15 -47.43 -1.49
CA ASN A 4 25.95 -46.34 -2.01
C ASN A 4 25.01 -45.27 -2.62
N HIS A 5 24.78 -44.17 -1.91
CA HIS A 5 24.19 -42.99 -2.47
C HIS A 5 25.22 -42.30 -3.37
N ARG A 6 25.16 -42.52 -4.66
CA ARG A 6 25.85 -41.69 -5.64
C ARG A 6 25.00 -40.43 -5.86
N THR A 7 25.37 -39.33 -5.21
CA THR A 7 24.86 -38.02 -5.56
C THR A 7 25.37 -37.67 -6.96
N ILE A 8 24.48 -37.66 -7.95
CA ILE A 8 24.81 -37.13 -9.27
C ILE A 8 24.71 -35.60 -9.18
N VAL A 9 25.83 -34.93 -9.04
CA VAL A 9 25.92 -33.48 -9.24
C VAL A 9 26.10 -33.27 -10.74
N ALA A 10 25.02 -32.93 -11.44
CA ALA A 10 25.10 -32.46 -12.82
C ALA A 10 25.61 -30.99 -12.78
N ILE A 11 26.91 -30.82 -12.92
CA ILE A 11 27.47 -29.49 -13.16
C ILE A 11 27.21 -29.18 -14.64
N VAL A 12 26.17 -28.40 -14.91
CA VAL A 12 25.98 -27.80 -16.22
C VAL A 12 26.99 -26.68 -16.36
N THR A 13 28.19 -27.01 -16.87
CA THR A 13 29.16 -26.03 -17.31
C THR A 13 28.68 -25.43 -18.64
N GLN A 14 27.72 -24.50 -18.59
CA GLN A 14 27.67 -23.49 -19.64
C GLN A 14 29.02 -22.76 -19.60
N ARG A 15 29.75 -22.76 -20.71
CA ARG A 15 30.89 -21.85 -20.89
C ARG A 15 30.37 -20.42 -20.79
N SER A 16 30.34 -19.88 -19.57
CA SER A 16 30.15 -18.46 -19.38
C SER A 16 31.30 -17.75 -20.10
N LYS A 17 30.99 -16.82 -21.01
CA LYS A 17 31.98 -15.82 -21.48
C LYS A 17 32.73 -15.36 -20.24
N LYS A 18 34.06 -15.31 -20.30
CA LYS A 18 34.84 -14.85 -19.16
C LYS A 18 34.30 -13.50 -18.74
N MET A 19 33.90 -13.35 -17.46
CA MET A 19 33.34 -12.10 -16.92
C MET A 19 34.25 -10.88 -17.15
N SER A 20 35.48 -11.08 -17.55
CA SER A 20 36.44 -10.04 -17.97
C SER A 20 36.04 -9.30 -19.25
N ASP A 21 35.17 -9.87 -20.09
CA ASP A 21 34.87 -9.30 -21.42
C ASP A 21 33.73 -8.27 -21.39
N TYR A 22 33.10 -8.09 -20.22
CA TYR A 22 32.05 -7.10 -20.06
C TYR A 22 32.57 -5.83 -19.39
N THR A 23 32.11 -4.68 -19.85
CA THR A 23 32.50 -3.38 -19.28
C THR A 23 31.79 -3.07 -17.97
N ILE A 24 30.61 -3.63 -17.76
CA ILE A 24 29.72 -3.36 -16.62
C ILE A 24 29.40 -4.64 -15.84
N ILE A 25 28.94 -5.70 -16.55
CA ILE A 25 28.52 -6.96 -15.92
C ILE A 25 29.70 -7.59 -15.18
N GLY A 26 29.50 -7.95 -13.92
CA GLY A 26 30.53 -8.53 -13.07
C GLY A 26 31.54 -7.52 -12.53
N LYS A 27 31.36 -6.22 -12.77
CA LYS A 27 32.18 -5.15 -12.20
C LYS A 27 31.48 -4.49 -11.02
N ARG A 28 32.25 -4.03 -10.05
CA ARG A 28 31.75 -3.23 -8.94
C ARG A 28 31.45 -1.81 -9.45
N MET A 29 30.19 -1.55 -9.77
CA MET A 29 29.74 -0.22 -10.20
C MET A 29 29.15 0.54 -9.00
N PRO A 30 29.53 1.79 -8.76
CA PRO A 30 28.89 2.62 -7.74
C PRO A 30 27.46 2.95 -8.17
N ARG A 31 26.54 2.94 -7.20
CA ARG A 31 25.17 3.41 -7.46
C ARG A 31 25.19 4.90 -7.79
N VAL A 32 24.36 5.31 -8.74
CA VAL A 32 24.30 6.72 -9.20
C VAL A 32 23.82 7.69 -8.11
N ASP A 33 23.04 7.20 -7.14
CA ASP A 33 22.45 7.98 -6.04
C ASP A 33 23.24 7.88 -4.72
N SER A 34 24.26 7.00 -4.64
CA SER A 34 24.96 6.71 -3.39
C SER A 34 25.67 7.93 -2.80
N ARG A 35 26.35 8.69 -3.67
CA ARG A 35 27.10 9.88 -3.22
C ARG A 35 26.18 10.93 -2.60
N ALA A 36 25.04 11.22 -3.22
CA ALA A 36 24.08 12.19 -2.70
C ALA A 36 23.51 11.75 -1.34
N LYS A 37 23.22 10.45 -1.18
CA LYS A 37 22.73 9.88 0.09
C LYS A 37 23.76 9.98 1.20
N VAL A 38 25.00 9.54 0.96
CA VAL A 38 26.08 9.55 1.97
C VAL A 38 26.44 10.98 2.40
N MET A 39 26.33 11.94 1.48
CA MET A 39 26.60 13.36 1.77
C MET A 39 25.41 14.13 2.37
N GLY A 40 24.28 13.48 2.64
CA GLY A 40 23.06 14.13 3.11
C GLY A 40 22.42 15.12 2.11
N LYS A 41 22.74 14.97 0.81
CA LYS A 41 22.22 15.83 -0.27
C LYS A 41 21.05 15.23 -1.01
N ALA A 42 20.72 13.97 -0.74
CA ALA A 42 19.54 13.33 -1.32
C ALA A 42 18.28 14.01 -0.79
N LYS A 43 17.32 14.27 -1.68
CA LYS A 43 16.04 14.85 -1.31
C LYS A 43 15.00 13.76 -1.19
N TYR A 44 14.32 13.72 -0.05
CA TYR A 44 13.19 12.86 0.26
C TYR A 44 11.89 13.64 0.16
N THR A 45 10.75 12.96 0.17
CA THR A 45 9.45 13.66 -0.01
C THR A 45 9.21 14.70 1.09
N ALA A 46 9.57 14.42 2.33
CA ALA A 46 9.44 15.35 3.44
C ALA A 46 10.32 16.62 3.32
N ASP A 47 11.37 16.57 2.49
CA ASP A 47 12.25 17.73 2.22
C ASP A 47 11.67 18.65 1.12
N LEU A 48 10.58 18.25 0.47
CA LEU A 48 10.01 19.00 -0.63
C LEU A 48 9.33 20.27 -0.09
N LYS A 49 9.63 21.39 -0.72
CA LYS A 49 8.97 22.67 -0.45
C LYS A 49 8.57 23.29 -1.77
N LEU A 50 7.28 23.41 -1.99
CA LEU A 50 6.69 24.05 -3.17
C LEU A 50 6.02 25.39 -2.77
N PRO A 51 6.04 26.39 -3.64
CA PRO A 51 5.33 27.64 -3.38
C PRO A 51 3.83 27.39 -3.14
N GLY A 52 3.28 27.94 -2.07
CA GLY A 52 1.86 27.77 -1.71
C GLY A 52 1.49 26.37 -1.19
N MET A 53 2.47 25.52 -0.86
CA MET A 53 2.23 24.17 -0.38
C MET A 53 1.46 24.20 0.95
N LEU A 54 0.40 23.39 1.01
CA LEU A 54 -0.36 23.12 2.22
C LEU A 54 0.19 21.89 2.96
N VAL A 55 -0.18 21.73 4.21
CA VAL A 55 0.12 20.54 5.00
C VAL A 55 -1.13 19.67 5.13
N GLY A 56 -1.03 18.43 4.64
CA GLY A 56 -2.09 17.43 4.73
C GLY A 56 -1.91 16.53 5.95
N LYS A 57 -3.01 16.19 6.61
CA LYS A 57 -3.09 15.19 7.68
C LYS A 57 -4.32 14.31 7.49
N ILE A 58 -4.27 13.07 8.00
CA ILE A 58 -5.32 12.07 7.83
C ILE A 58 -5.86 11.66 9.19
N LYS A 59 -7.18 11.72 9.35
CA LYS A 59 -7.92 11.16 10.49
C LYS A 59 -8.06 9.65 10.28
N ARG A 60 -7.74 8.88 11.31
CA ARG A 60 -7.75 7.42 11.27
C ARG A 60 -8.69 6.85 12.31
N SER A 61 -9.28 5.69 12.01
CA SER A 61 -10.10 4.95 12.96
C SER A 61 -9.26 4.45 14.14
N PRO A 62 -9.73 4.62 15.38
CA PRO A 62 -9.13 4.01 16.55
C PRO A 62 -9.58 2.55 16.77
N TYR A 63 -10.60 2.08 16.03
CA TYR A 63 -11.20 0.76 16.18
C TYR A 63 -10.65 -0.22 15.15
N ALA A 64 -10.54 -1.47 15.54
CA ALA A 64 -10.16 -2.57 14.66
C ALA A 64 -11.27 -2.94 13.68
N HIS A 65 -12.55 -2.83 14.10
CA HIS A 65 -13.73 -3.02 13.28
C HIS A 65 -14.87 -2.19 13.82
N ALA A 66 -15.39 -1.28 13.03
CA ALA A 66 -16.49 -0.40 13.47
C ALA A 66 -17.29 0.13 12.30
N ARG A 67 -18.60 0.29 12.48
CA ARG A 67 -19.44 1.06 11.57
C ARG A 67 -19.25 2.55 11.83
N ILE A 68 -19.15 3.33 10.77
CA ILE A 68 -19.12 4.79 10.82
C ILE A 68 -20.55 5.29 10.72
N ILE A 69 -21.09 5.82 11.82
CA ILE A 69 -22.46 6.29 11.89
C ILE A 69 -22.57 7.71 11.33
N ASN A 70 -21.64 8.58 11.75
CA ASN A 70 -21.59 9.96 11.29
C ASN A 70 -20.15 10.52 11.34
N ILE A 71 -19.88 11.46 10.44
CA ILE A 71 -18.66 12.27 10.44
C ILE A 71 -19.08 13.74 10.35
N ASP A 72 -18.80 14.50 11.39
CA ASP A 72 -19.04 15.95 11.40
C ASP A 72 -17.70 16.68 11.24
N THR A 73 -17.55 17.37 10.11
CA THR A 73 -16.36 18.15 9.72
C THR A 73 -16.55 19.66 9.94
N SER A 74 -17.73 20.11 10.32
CA SER A 74 -18.12 21.52 10.35
C SER A 74 -17.20 22.42 11.15
N LYS A 75 -16.76 21.95 12.32
CA LYS A 75 -15.82 22.68 13.19
C LYS A 75 -14.41 22.77 12.58
N ALA A 76 -13.98 21.71 11.92
CA ALA A 76 -12.68 21.66 11.24
C ALA A 76 -12.66 22.59 10.01
N GLU A 77 -13.72 22.57 9.21
CA GLU A 77 -13.87 23.46 8.05
C GLU A 77 -13.92 24.94 8.42
N ALA A 78 -14.55 25.26 9.57
CA ALA A 78 -14.62 26.63 10.09
C ALA A 78 -13.30 27.16 10.70
N LEU A 79 -12.31 26.28 10.94
CA LEU A 79 -11.05 26.68 11.57
C LEU A 79 -10.23 27.57 10.62
N PRO A 80 -9.86 28.81 11.01
CA PRO A 80 -9.02 29.66 10.19
C PRO A 80 -7.70 29.00 9.81
N GLY A 81 -7.38 28.98 8.51
CA GLY A 81 -6.17 28.34 8.00
C GLY A 81 -6.41 26.96 7.39
N VAL A 82 -7.51 26.30 7.63
CA VAL A 82 -7.95 25.12 6.91
C VAL A 82 -8.39 25.51 5.49
N LYS A 83 -8.01 24.72 4.51
CA LYS A 83 -8.29 24.99 3.09
C LYS A 83 -9.16 23.92 2.47
N SER A 84 -9.07 22.68 2.93
CA SER A 84 -9.87 21.56 2.47
C SER A 84 -10.05 20.54 3.58
N VAL A 85 -11.22 19.93 3.64
CA VAL A 85 -11.52 18.74 4.43
C VAL A 85 -12.22 17.76 3.51
N VAL A 86 -11.79 16.51 3.50
CA VAL A 86 -12.37 15.44 2.67
C VAL A 86 -12.73 14.24 3.52
N THR A 87 -13.79 13.55 3.14
CA THR A 87 -14.29 12.34 3.78
C THR A 87 -14.54 11.25 2.73
N GLY A 88 -15.02 10.10 3.13
CA GLY A 88 -15.42 9.04 2.21
C GLY A 88 -16.48 9.47 1.20
N LYS A 89 -17.32 10.46 1.53
CA LYS A 89 -18.33 11.00 0.62
C LYS A 89 -17.74 11.66 -0.62
N ASP A 90 -16.54 12.22 -0.50
CA ASP A 90 -15.83 12.93 -1.58
C ASP A 90 -15.10 11.96 -2.53
N THR A 91 -15.04 10.69 -2.19
CA THR A 91 -14.35 9.64 -2.99
C THR A 91 -15.27 8.89 -3.95
N GLU A 92 -16.58 9.19 -3.97
CA GLU A 92 -17.59 8.51 -4.81
C GLU A 92 -17.53 6.97 -4.71
N GLY A 93 -17.10 6.41 -3.58
CA GLY A 93 -16.98 4.96 -3.38
C GLY A 93 -15.90 4.30 -4.23
N VAL A 94 -14.92 5.05 -4.69
CA VAL A 94 -13.79 4.50 -5.47
C VAL A 94 -13.07 3.43 -4.66
N LYS A 95 -13.08 2.21 -5.21
CA LYS A 95 -12.35 1.08 -4.64
C LYS A 95 -11.02 0.87 -5.36
N TRP A 96 -10.01 0.48 -4.61
CA TRP A 96 -8.70 0.12 -5.11
C TRP A 96 -8.22 -1.21 -4.51
N GLY A 97 -7.14 -1.74 -5.01
CA GLY A 97 -6.50 -2.95 -4.51
C GLY A 97 -5.23 -3.20 -5.31
N VAL A 98 -4.34 -3.98 -4.72
CA VAL A 98 -3.04 -4.33 -5.30
C VAL A 98 -3.20 -5.00 -6.66
N PHE A 99 -4.14 -5.94 -6.74
CA PHE A 99 -4.44 -6.65 -7.96
C PHE A 99 -5.82 -6.28 -8.50
N PRO A 100 -6.06 -6.38 -9.81
CA PRO A 100 -7.36 -6.04 -10.39
C PRO A 100 -8.55 -6.82 -9.81
N TYR A 101 -8.30 -8.01 -9.26
CA TYR A 101 -9.29 -8.90 -8.69
C TYR A 101 -9.46 -8.77 -7.17
N THR A 102 -8.66 -7.92 -6.52
CA THR A 102 -8.74 -7.63 -5.07
C THR A 102 -9.04 -6.15 -4.82
N ARG A 103 -9.97 -5.56 -5.59
CA ARG A 103 -10.36 -4.16 -5.44
C ARG A 103 -11.49 -4.06 -4.41
N ASP A 104 -11.13 -4.12 -3.16
CA ASP A 104 -12.04 -4.14 -2.01
C ASP A 104 -11.83 -2.97 -1.05
N GLN A 105 -10.69 -2.28 -1.15
CA GLN A 105 -10.32 -1.19 -0.25
C GLN A 105 -10.82 0.16 -0.76
N GLN A 106 -11.27 1.01 0.15
CA GLN A 106 -11.55 2.42 -0.11
C GLN A 106 -10.34 3.27 0.29
N PHE A 107 -10.17 4.43 -0.34
CA PHE A 107 -9.10 5.37 0.06
C PHE A 107 -9.46 6.15 1.33
N ILE A 108 -10.75 6.41 1.53
CA ILE A 108 -11.31 6.95 2.76
C ILE A 108 -12.59 6.15 3.01
N GLN A 109 -12.75 5.64 4.21
CA GLN A 109 -13.88 4.80 4.55
C GLN A 109 -15.17 5.60 4.61
N THR A 110 -16.25 5.01 4.05
CA THR A 110 -17.59 5.63 4.01
C THR A 110 -18.49 5.13 5.13
N GLU A 111 -18.53 3.81 5.32
CA GLU A 111 -19.51 3.16 6.18
C GLU A 111 -18.90 2.31 7.28
N LYS A 112 -17.69 1.77 7.04
CA LYS A 112 -17.08 0.79 7.94
C LYS A 112 -15.56 0.95 7.96
N ALA A 113 -14.98 1.11 9.14
CA ALA A 113 -13.54 0.92 9.38
C ALA A 113 -13.28 -0.56 9.63
N ARG A 114 -12.30 -1.14 8.94
CA ARG A 114 -12.02 -2.57 8.88
C ARG A 114 -10.73 -2.98 9.57
N TYR A 115 -9.91 -2.00 9.96
CA TYR A 115 -8.72 -2.19 10.76
C TYR A 115 -8.39 -0.92 11.54
N MET A 116 -7.62 -1.07 12.61
CA MET A 116 -7.12 0.07 13.39
C MET A 116 -6.17 0.91 12.51
N GLY A 117 -6.49 2.18 12.34
CA GLY A 117 -5.71 3.07 11.48
C GLY A 117 -6.29 3.29 10.09
N ASP A 118 -7.44 2.69 9.78
CA ASP A 118 -8.17 2.92 8.52
C ASP A 118 -8.51 4.40 8.33
N GLU A 119 -8.39 4.92 7.13
CA GLU A 119 -8.54 6.35 6.83
C GLU A 119 -10.02 6.75 6.80
N VAL A 120 -10.42 7.76 7.57
CA VAL A 120 -11.80 8.24 7.65
C VAL A 120 -12.02 9.68 7.21
N ALA A 121 -11.00 10.52 7.27
CA ALA A 121 -11.04 11.88 6.74
C ALA A 121 -9.62 12.40 6.43
N GLY A 122 -9.53 13.43 5.61
CA GLY A 122 -8.31 14.16 5.31
C GLY A 122 -8.50 15.66 5.49
N VAL A 123 -7.44 16.37 5.91
CA VAL A 123 -7.43 17.83 6.06
C VAL A 123 -6.22 18.41 5.36
N ALA A 124 -6.36 19.54 4.68
CA ALA A 124 -5.26 20.39 4.23
C ALA A 124 -5.35 21.77 4.90
N ALA A 125 -4.26 22.24 5.49
CA ALA A 125 -4.17 23.53 6.15
C ALA A 125 -2.86 24.26 5.81
N VAL A 126 -2.78 25.52 6.21
CA VAL A 126 -1.62 26.40 5.93
C VAL A 126 -0.34 25.95 6.65
N ASP A 127 -0.47 25.23 7.75
CA ASP A 127 0.64 24.68 8.53
C ASP A 127 0.24 23.39 9.28
N GLU A 128 1.22 22.74 9.87
CA GLU A 128 1.03 21.46 10.56
C GLU A 128 0.20 21.59 11.84
N GLU A 129 0.39 22.67 12.60
CA GLU A 129 -0.35 22.90 13.84
C GLU A 129 -1.84 23.06 13.55
N THR A 130 -2.18 23.85 12.53
CA THR A 130 -3.56 24.06 12.10
C THR A 130 -4.18 22.74 11.58
N ALA A 131 -3.42 21.96 10.80
CA ALA A 131 -3.91 20.67 10.30
C ALA A 131 -4.19 19.67 11.43
N LEU A 132 -3.33 19.60 12.46
CA LEU A 132 -3.54 18.72 13.61
C LEU A 132 -4.76 19.17 14.45
N LYS A 133 -4.88 20.49 14.73
CA LYS A 133 -6.08 21.03 15.41
C LYS A 133 -7.37 20.74 14.65
N ALA A 134 -7.33 20.85 13.32
CA ALA A 134 -8.48 20.51 12.49
C ALA A 134 -8.87 19.02 12.60
N LEU A 135 -7.89 18.10 12.62
CA LEU A 135 -8.17 16.68 12.84
C LEU A 135 -8.86 16.41 14.18
N ASP A 136 -8.46 17.13 15.25
CA ASP A 136 -9.07 16.97 16.58
C ASP A 136 -10.53 17.49 16.60
N LEU A 137 -10.85 18.44 15.73
CA LEU A 137 -12.20 18.99 15.59
C LEU A 137 -13.15 18.16 14.72
N ILE A 138 -12.63 17.19 13.95
CA ILE A 138 -13.47 16.24 13.23
C ILE A 138 -14.05 15.24 14.23
N GLU A 139 -15.36 15.25 14.39
CA GLU A 139 -16.09 14.32 15.26
C GLU A 139 -16.58 13.12 14.42
N VAL A 140 -16.24 11.91 14.87
CA VAL A 140 -16.66 10.68 14.21
C VAL A 140 -17.39 9.82 15.23
N GLU A 141 -18.64 9.47 14.90
CA GLU A 141 -19.44 8.54 15.69
C GLU A 141 -19.28 7.13 15.15
N TYR A 142 -18.88 6.21 16.01
CA TYR A 142 -18.65 4.81 15.67
C TYR A 142 -19.59 3.89 16.45
N GLU A 143 -19.99 2.81 15.80
CA GLU A 143 -20.53 1.61 16.44
C GLU A 143 -19.50 0.50 16.32
N GLU A 144 -18.91 0.09 17.44
CA GLU A 144 -17.89 -0.96 17.45
C GLU A 144 -18.51 -2.30 17.06
N LEU A 145 -17.84 -3.03 16.18
CA LEU A 145 -18.22 -4.35 15.69
C LEU A 145 -17.22 -5.41 16.19
N PRO A 146 -17.63 -6.69 16.25
CA PRO A 146 -16.71 -7.78 16.53
C PRO A 146 -15.54 -7.77 15.54
N ALA A 147 -14.31 -7.73 16.06
CA ALA A 147 -13.10 -7.80 15.27
C ALA A 147 -12.58 -9.24 15.21
N VAL A 148 -12.11 -9.66 14.03
CA VAL A 148 -11.58 -11.00 13.79
C VAL A 148 -10.11 -10.88 13.44
N PHE A 149 -9.27 -11.63 14.15
CA PHE A 149 -7.82 -11.57 14.00
C PHE A 149 -7.20 -12.87 13.46
N ASP A 150 -7.95 -13.96 13.49
CA ASP A 150 -7.51 -15.25 12.94
C ASP A 150 -8.21 -15.53 11.60
N PRO A 151 -7.46 -15.82 10.52
CA PRO A 151 -8.05 -16.06 9.21
C PRO A 151 -8.90 -17.35 9.15
N MET A 152 -8.61 -18.34 9.98
CA MET A 152 -9.41 -19.57 10.05
C MET A 152 -10.74 -19.33 10.76
N GLU A 153 -10.74 -18.52 11.84
CA GLU A 153 -11.95 -18.08 12.49
C GLU A 153 -12.79 -17.18 11.58
N ALA A 154 -12.13 -16.32 10.78
CA ALA A 154 -12.80 -15.44 9.83
C ALA A 154 -13.64 -16.19 8.79
N MET A 155 -13.22 -17.40 8.39
CA MET A 155 -13.95 -18.23 7.42
C MET A 155 -15.14 -18.98 8.00
N ALA A 156 -15.37 -18.93 9.32
CA ALA A 156 -16.53 -19.58 9.93
C ALA A 156 -17.82 -18.89 9.49
N SER A 157 -18.90 -19.66 9.33
CA SER A 157 -20.16 -19.18 8.72
C SER A 157 -20.92 -18.17 9.56
N ASP A 158 -20.62 -18.07 10.87
CA ASP A 158 -21.24 -17.17 11.84
C ASP A 158 -20.37 -15.96 12.19
N THR A 159 -19.23 -15.83 11.52
CA THR A 159 -18.32 -14.70 11.75
C THR A 159 -18.81 -13.45 11.02
N GLU A 160 -18.69 -12.28 11.68
CA GLU A 160 -19.02 -10.98 11.09
C GLU A 160 -18.23 -10.77 9.79
N LEU A 161 -18.91 -10.29 8.73
CA LEU A 161 -18.27 -10.02 7.46
C LEU A 161 -17.44 -8.72 7.53
N ILE A 162 -16.16 -8.83 7.19
CA ILE A 162 -15.26 -7.68 7.05
C ILE A 162 -15.66 -6.88 5.80
N HIS A 163 -15.91 -7.60 4.69
CA HIS A 163 -16.45 -7.04 3.45
C HIS A 163 -17.72 -7.79 3.08
N GLU A 164 -18.81 -7.08 2.90
CA GLU A 164 -20.14 -7.64 2.61
C GLU A 164 -20.17 -8.41 1.26
N ASP A 165 -19.30 -8.04 0.34
CA ASP A 165 -19.17 -8.66 -0.98
C ASP A 165 -18.52 -10.06 -0.94
N PHE A 166 -17.89 -10.45 0.20
CA PHE A 166 -17.11 -11.68 0.31
C PHE A 166 -17.69 -12.66 1.32
N PRO A 167 -18.53 -13.61 0.87
CA PRO A 167 -19.08 -14.64 1.75
C PRO A 167 -17.97 -15.38 2.51
N ASN A 168 -18.20 -15.63 3.80
CA ASN A 168 -17.25 -16.29 4.70
C ASN A 168 -15.87 -15.58 4.74
N ASN A 169 -15.82 -14.27 4.51
CA ASN A 169 -14.59 -13.48 4.46
C ASN A 169 -13.53 -13.99 3.46
N VAL A 170 -13.94 -14.75 2.44
CA VAL A 170 -13.04 -15.27 1.40
C VAL A 170 -13.04 -14.33 0.21
N ASN A 171 -11.98 -13.54 0.06
CA ASN A 171 -11.83 -12.60 -1.07
C ASN A 171 -11.52 -13.35 -2.37
N ILE A 172 -10.65 -14.36 -2.33
CA ILE A 172 -10.25 -15.12 -3.51
C ILE A 172 -9.94 -16.56 -3.14
N HIS A 173 -10.38 -17.47 -3.99
CA HIS A 173 -9.99 -18.88 -3.96
C HIS A 173 -9.26 -19.22 -5.25
N VAL A 174 -8.01 -19.66 -5.15
CA VAL A 174 -7.19 -20.07 -6.30
C VAL A 174 -6.97 -21.56 -6.23
N ASN A 175 -7.44 -22.30 -7.23
CA ASN A 175 -7.17 -23.72 -7.38
C ASN A 175 -6.18 -23.90 -8.54
N ILE A 176 -5.08 -24.59 -8.24
CA ILE A 176 -4.07 -24.96 -9.25
C ILE A 176 -3.94 -26.47 -9.20
N ASP A 177 -4.41 -27.14 -10.25
CA ASP A 177 -4.29 -28.58 -10.43
C ASP A 177 -3.44 -28.86 -11.66
N THR A 178 -2.31 -29.54 -11.48
CA THR A 178 -1.40 -29.93 -12.55
C THR A 178 -1.00 -31.39 -12.38
N GLY A 179 -1.32 -32.22 -13.40
CA GLY A 179 -1.14 -33.66 -13.34
C GLY A 179 -2.25 -34.36 -12.56
N ASN A 180 -2.10 -35.61 -12.29
CA ASN A 180 -3.09 -36.42 -11.55
C ASN A 180 -2.75 -36.41 -10.06
N VAL A 181 -3.14 -35.34 -9.34
CA VAL A 181 -2.74 -35.13 -7.93
C VAL A 181 -3.21 -36.30 -7.06
N ASP A 182 -4.49 -36.65 -7.11
CA ASP A 182 -5.08 -37.71 -6.29
C ASP A 182 -4.42 -39.09 -6.60
N GLU A 183 -4.27 -39.43 -7.86
CA GLU A 183 -3.61 -40.66 -8.27
C GLU A 183 -2.14 -40.72 -7.82
N ASN A 184 -1.44 -39.58 -7.83
CA ASN A 184 -0.05 -39.53 -7.34
C ASN A 184 0.03 -39.64 -5.83
N PHE A 185 -0.94 -39.10 -5.07
CA PHE A 185 -1.04 -39.34 -3.64
C PHE A 185 -1.28 -40.79 -3.31
N GLU A 186 -2.20 -41.48 -4.02
CA GLU A 186 -2.44 -42.92 -3.83
C GLU A 186 -1.20 -43.78 -4.10
N LYS A 187 -0.37 -43.40 -5.06
CA LYS A 187 0.86 -44.10 -5.44
C LYS A 187 2.08 -43.71 -4.64
N ALA A 188 1.98 -42.68 -3.80
CA ALA A 188 3.12 -42.17 -3.05
C ALA A 188 3.63 -43.16 -2.02
N HIS A 189 4.91 -43.45 -2.06
CA HIS A 189 5.57 -44.33 -1.09
C HIS A 189 5.60 -43.71 0.32
N TYR A 190 5.60 -42.36 0.42
CA TYR A 190 5.64 -41.63 1.66
C TYR A 190 4.87 -40.31 1.51
N ILE A 191 3.99 -40.04 2.46
CA ILE A 191 3.24 -38.79 2.54
C ILE A 191 3.57 -38.14 3.87
N ARG A 192 3.82 -36.84 3.86
CA ARG A 192 4.01 -36.02 5.05
C ARG A 192 3.17 -34.76 4.94
N GLU A 193 2.50 -34.43 6.02
CA GLU A 193 1.73 -33.22 6.18
C GLU A 193 2.30 -32.43 7.37
N ASP A 194 2.57 -31.14 7.17
CA ASP A 194 3.10 -30.24 8.19
C ASP A 194 2.33 -28.93 8.15
N THR A 195 2.14 -28.33 9.30
CA THR A 195 1.60 -26.97 9.44
C THR A 195 2.73 -26.02 9.82
N PHE A 196 2.86 -24.92 9.07
CA PHE A 196 3.84 -23.88 9.33
C PHE A 196 3.12 -22.59 9.66
N THR A 197 3.59 -21.91 10.71
CA THR A 197 3.10 -20.59 11.10
C THR A 197 4.24 -19.58 11.04
N ALA A 198 3.96 -18.36 10.55
CA ALA A 198 4.87 -17.24 10.58
C ALA A 198 4.14 -16.05 11.21
N SER A 199 4.84 -15.31 12.06
CA SER A 199 4.33 -14.06 12.60
C SER A 199 4.21 -13.01 11.50
N GLU A 200 3.26 -12.10 11.66
CA GLU A 200 3.17 -10.91 10.83
C GLU A 200 4.36 -9.98 11.13
N GLU A 201 4.98 -9.46 10.07
CA GLU A 201 6.16 -8.61 10.15
C GLU A 201 5.89 -7.24 9.50
N SER A 202 6.31 -6.17 10.15
CA SER A 202 6.25 -4.84 9.59
C SER A 202 7.53 -4.50 8.81
N TYR A 203 7.39 -3.75 7.71
CA TYR A 203 8.52 -3.27 6.89
C TYR A 203 9.47 -2.36 7.64
N PHE A 204 9.01 -1.64 8.62
CA PHE A 204 9.75 -0.67 9.44
C PHE A 204 10.74 0.20 8.64
N HIS A 205 10.23 0.99 7.72
CA HIS A 205 11.04 1.89 6.91
C HIS A 205 11.66 3.00 7.77
N ALA A 206 12.96 3.29 7.57
CA ALA A 206 13.61 4.41 8.23
C ALA A 206 13.01 5.77 7.83
N GLU A 207 12.55 5.90 6.57
CA GLU A 207 11.81 7.06 6.08
C GLU A 207 10.31 6.89 6.36
N PRO A 208 9.65 7.77 7.17
CA PRO A 208 8.21 7.80 7.26
C PRO A 208 7.56 8.05 5.90
N TYR A 209 6.34 7.55 5.70
CA TYR A 209 5.61 7.81 4.45
C TYR A 209 5.18 9.28 4.39
N ALA A 210 5.59 9.93 3.32
CA ALA A 210 5.15 11.28 2.99
C ALA A 210 4.83 11.35 1.50
N VAL A 211 3.86 12.17 1.16
CA VAL A 211 3.44 12.41 -0.22
C VAL A 211 3.19 13.88 -0.43
N ALA A 212 3.52 14.39 -1.60
CA ALA A 212 3.10 15.70 -2.07
C ALA A 212 2.45 15.53 -3.44
N ALA A 213 1.39 16.29 -3.70
CA ALA A 213 0.67 16.25 -4.96
C ALA A 213 0.31 17.66 -5.39
N ARG A 214 0.16 17.86 -6.70
CA ARG A 214 -0.42 19.07 -7.26
C ARG A 214 -1.03 18.77 -8.63
N PHE A 215 -2.03 19.53 -9.00
CA PHE A 215 -2.44 19.69 -10.39
C PHE A 215 -1.71 20.88 -11.00
N ASP A 216 -1.17 20.72 -12.20
CA ASP A 216 -0.59 21.83 -12.94
C ASP A 216 -1.68 22.54 -13.78
N HIS A 217 -1.29 23.61 -14.50
CA HIS A 217 -2.20 24.41 -15.30
C HIS A 217 -2.78 23.68 -16.54
N GLU A 218 -2.29 22.48 -16.84
CA GLU A 218 -2.79 21.60 -17.91
C GLU A 218 -3.65 20.46 -17.36
N ASP A 219 -4.07 20.53 -16.10
CA ASP A 219 -4.75 19.46 -15.35
C ASP A 219 -3.95 18.15 -15.29
N CYS A 220 -2.62 18.25 -15.27
CA CYS A 220 -1.76 17.10 -15.04
C CYS A 220 -1.51 16.93 -13.55
N LEU A 221 -1.78 15.73 -13.04
CA LEU A 221 -1.49 15.37 -11.66
C LEU A 221 -0.01 14.98 -11.52
N GLU A 222 0.73 15.72 -10.73
CA GLU A 222 2.09 15.39 -10.32
C GLU A 222 2.09 14.92 -8.86
N VAL A 223 2.67 13.74 -8.61
CA VAL A 223 2.77 13.15 -7.27
C VAL A 223 4.22 12.83 -6.96
N TRP A 224 4.72 13.33 -5.85
CA TRP A 224 6.02 12.99 -5.27
C TRP A 224 5.78 12.08 -4.07
N CYS A 225 6.25 10.86 -4.15
CA CYS A 225 6.16 9.90 -3.06
C CYS A 225 7.32 8.90 -3.15
N PRO A 226 7.71 8.29 -2.03
CA PRO A 226 8.66 7.18 -2.09
C PRO A 226 7.99 5.99 -2.79
N ASN A 227 8.52 5.59 -3.94
CA ASN A 227 7.93 4.52 -4.75
C ASN A 227 8.97 3.60 -5.36
N GLY A 228 8.67 2.30 -5.37
CA GLY A 228 9.44 1.26 -6.06
C GLY A 228 8.97 0.99 -7.49
N GLY A 229 7.74 1.43 -7.83
CA GLY A 229 7.12 1.20 -9.14
C GLY A 229 6.17 2.34 -9.54
N PRO A 230 6.67 3.40 -10.23
CA PRO A 230 5.84 4.55 -10.55
C PRO A 230 4.59 4.21 -11.37
N HIS A 231 4.69 3.23 -12.27
CA HIS A 231 3.55 2.80 -13.08
C HIS A 231 2.47 2.06 -12.27
N MET A 232 2.84 1.43 -11.18
CA MET A 232 1.89 0.78 -10.27
C MET A 232 1.03 1.80 -9.52
N LYS A 233 1.51 3.03 -9.36
CA LYS A 233 0.77 4.14 -8.74
C LYS A 233 0.00 4.99 -9.76
N SER A 234 0.58 5.25 -10.93
CA SER A 234 -0.04 6.14 -11.92
C SER A 234 -1.36 5.61 -12.47
N LYS A 235 -1.46 4.31 -12.73
CA LYS A 235 -2.68 3.72 -13.28
C LYS A 235 -3.87 3.75 -12.29
N PRO A 236 -3.73 3.35 -11.02
CA PRO A 236 -4.79 3.52 -10.03
C PRO A 236 -5.23 4.98 -9.88
N LEU A 237 -4.30 5.94 -9.76
CA LEU A 237 -4.63 7.36 -9.67
C LEU A 237 -5.38 7.86 -10.90
N SER A 238 -4.91 7.49 -12.10
CA SER A 238 -5.60 7.82 -13.37
C SER A 238 -7.06 7.33 -13.36
N ASN A 239 -7.27 6.08 -12.93
CA ASN A 239 -8.61 5.50 -12.85
C ASN A 239 -9.49 6.20 -11.80
N SER A 240 -8.93 6.46 -10.62
CA SER A 240 -9.66 7.04 -9.48
C SER A 240 -10.07 8.48 -9.73
N PHE A 241 -9.21 9.29 -10.35
CA PHE A 241 -9.51 10.67 -10.73
C PHE A 241 -10.19 10.79 -12.10
N LYS A 242 -10.40 9.67 -12.82
CA LYS A 242 -11.00 9.64 -14.16
C LYS A 242 -10.25 10.54 -15.17
N ILE A 243 -8.93 10.67 -15.02
CA ILE A 243 -8.07 11.46 -15.91
C ILE A 243 -7.18 10.55 -16.78
N PRO A 244 -6.79 10.97 -17.98
CA PRO A 244 -5.93 10.17 -18.85
C PRO A 244 -4.59 9.83 -18.22
N LEU A 245 -4.12 8.58 -18.39
CA LEU A 245 -2.89 8.10 -17.78
C LEU A 245 -1.66 8.98 -18.07
N HIS A 246 -1.57 9.56 -19.25
CA HIS A 246 -0.46 10.46 -19.64
C HIS A 246 -0.46 11.79 -18.86
N LYS A 247 -1.57 12.14 -18.22
CA LYS A 247 -1.69 13.29 -17.32
C LYS A 247 -1.29 12.99 -15.87
N VAL A 248 -0.95 11.74 -15.52
CA VAL A 248 -0.49 11.36 -14.18
C VAL A 248 1.01 11.14 -14.19
N LYS A 249 1.76 11.96 -13.46
CA LYS A 249 3.21 11.95 -13.40
C LYS A 249 3.68 11.62 -11.99
N ILE A 250 4.16 10.39 -11.78
CA ILE A 250 4.80 10.02 -10.51
C ILE A 250 6.26 10.45 -10.57
N ARG A 251 6.63 11.42 -9.76
CA ARG A 251 7.97 11.99 -9.71
C ARG A 251 8.89 11.15 -8.82
N LYS A 252 10.00 10.72 -9.38
CA LYS A 252 11.00 9.97 -8.63
C LYS A 252 11.71 10.91 -7.64
N ILE A 253 11.79 10.46 -6.38
CA ILE A 253 12.53 11.09 -5.31
C ILE A 253 13.40 10.04 -4.62
N ALA A 254 14.27 10.41 -3.69
CA ALA A 254 15.02 9.45 -2.91
C ALA A 254 14.08 8.59 -2.05
N ILE A 255 14.46 7.35 -1.80
CA ILE A 255 13.68 6.39 -1.03
C ILE A 255 14.52 5.89 0.13
N GLY A 256 13.98 6.01 1.34
CA GLY A 256 14.59 5.57 2.60
C GLY A 256 14.14 4.19 3.06
N GLY A 257 14.15 3.23 2.14
CA GLY A 257 13.69 1.85 2.33
C GLY A 257 12.40 1.57 1.59
N ALA A 258 12.24 0.38 1.02
CA ALA A 258 11.03 -0.03 0.32
C ALA A 258 10.49 -1.39 0.80
N PHE A 259 11.32 -2.44 0.89
CA PHE A 259 10.99 -3.79 1.40
C PHE A 259 9.65 -4.35 0.89
N GLY A 260 9.22 -3.96 -0.33
CA GLY A 260 7.91 -4.28 -0.90
C GLY A 260 6.81 -3.24 -0.59
N GLY A 261 6.77 -2.63 0.58
CA GLY A 261 5.69 -1.75 1.05
C GLY A 261 5.55 -0.39 0.35
N ARG A 262 6.38 -0.09 -0.65
CA ARG A 262 6.30 1.17 -1.43
C ARG A 262 6.11 0.94 -2.92
N SER A 263 5.75 -0.26 -3.30
CA SER A 263 5.53 -0.60 -4.71
C SER A 263 4.13 -0.19 -5.19
N GLU A 264 3.18 -0.12 -4.28
CA GLU A 264 1.76 0.07 -4.56
C GLU A 264 1.28 1.48 -4.23
N ILE A 265 0.06 1.80 -4.67
CA ILE A 265 -0.62 3.00 -4.22
C ILE A 265 -0.92 2.88 -2.73
N CYS A 266 -0.76 4.01 -2.03
CA CYS A 266 -1.17 4.14 -0.64
C CYS A 266 -2.38 5.09 -0.57
N PRO A 267 -3.33 4.92 0.35
CA PRO A 267 -4.43 5.87 0.52
C PRO A 267 -3.97 7.33 0.61
N ALA A 268 -2.84 7.60 1.26
CA ALA A 268 -2.26 8.92 1.34
C ALA A 268 -1.92 9.54 -0.04
N ASP A 269 -1.56 8.74 -1.05
CA ASP A 269 -1.29 9.24 -2.41
C ASP A 269 -2.55 9.85 -3.03
N TYR A 270 -3.69 9.18 -2.84
CA TYR A 270 -4.97 9.63 -3.35
C TYR A 270 -5.52 10.80 -2.53
N ILE A 271 -5.52 10.68 -1.19
CA ILE A 271 -6.03 11.71 -0.28
C ILE A 271 -5.27 13.04 -0.47
N CYS A 272 -3.95 12.98 -0.59
CA CYS A 272 -3.13 14.17 -0.82
C CYS A 272 -3.44 14.84 -2.19
N ALA A 273 -3.78 14.06 -3.20
CA ALA A 273 -4.16 14.58 -4.50
C ALA A 273 -5.62 15.09 -4.55
N LEU A 274 -6.48 14.58 -3.66
CA LEU A 274 -7.87 15.01 -3.51
C LEU A 274 -7.98 16.34 -2.74
N LEU A 275 -7.15 16.53 -1.72
CA LEU A 275 -7.06 17.75 -0.91
C LEU A 275 -6.53 18.95 -1.70
#